data_dee9f294faf8abcc2ef144727a64854a
#
_entry.id   dee9f294faf8abcc2ef144727a64854a
#
_cell.length_a   1.000
_cell.length_b   1.000
_cell.length_c   1.000
_cell.angle_alpha   90.00
_cell.angle_beta   90.00
_cell.angle_gamma   90.00
#
_symmetry.space_group_name_H-M   'P 1'
#
loop_
_entity.id
_entity.type
_entity.pdbx_description
1 polymer ?
#
loop_
_entity_poly.entity_id
_entity_poly.type
_entity_poly.pdbx_seq_one_letter_code
_entity_poly.pdbx_strand_id
1 'polypeptide(L)'
;MTNPSVPINRSPWLPDLLWICLLAGVATIPFLTPALDLKLLSLFYHPGAERAWPHEFDSFWRFLYTFGPWPALLTALTALGVLVAALSKPALARWRRHAALIFLTMALGPGLFVNTLFKDHWGRPRPRQVTELGGTMTYQCFYEKGIAGRGKSFPCGHSSMGYYFVVFYFLARRRHRGLAIAALAGTALYGTLIGVARMAAGAHFASDVLWSAFFPCVIAWGLYYFVLRIPQAEDNPEQGAGSAILKSRWLVWIAPPLAVAMLAAILFGTPAFAEIKHDMKSPAGTPALRIDVHQCRITLKANPDLQDRILITGEAQGFGWPWSRIRHSALWTRTNEAWVLNFTCKPKGHFSELDGEVTIQMPPGTRVEQTAQTN
;
A
#
# COMPACT_ATOMS: atom_id res chain seq x y z
N MET A 1 2.57 57.35 24.85
CA MET A 1 3.51 56.25 24.51
C MET A 1 2.75 54.94 24.65
N THR A 2 2.13 54.48 23.59
CA THR A 2 1.39 53.23 23.55
C THR A 2 2.38 52.11 23.22
N ASN A 3 2.57 51.21 24.18
CA ASN A 3 3.43 50.05 24.05
C ASN A 3 2.87 49.16 22.90
N PRO A 4 3.64 48.89 21.81
CA PRO A 4 3.17 47.98 20.79
C PRO A 4 3.08 46.60 21.42
N SER A 5 1.86 46.06 21.56
CA SER A 5 1.62 44.72 21.98
C SER A 5 2.39 43.76 21.05
N VAL A 6 3.42 43.12 21.58
CA VAL A 6 4.16 42.05 20.92
C VAL A 6 3.11 41.01 20.50
N PRO A 7 2.96 40.70 19.20
CA PRO A 7 2.02 39.72 18.77
C PRO A 7 2.43 38.38 19.41
N ILE A 8 1.55 37.79 20.20
CA ILE A 8 1.72 36.47 20.75
C ILE A 8 1.90 35.52 19.54
N ASN A 9 3.12 35.12 19.29
CA ASN A 9 3.50 34.21 18.21
C ASN A 9 2.90 32.84 18.53
N ARG A 10 1.58 32.70 18.28
CA ARG A 10 0.92 31.40 18.39
C ARG A 10 1.56 30.49 17.34
N SER A 11 2.24 29.47 17.82
CA SER A 11 2.88 28.47 16.96
C SER A 11 1.84 27.89 15.99
N PRO A 12 1.85 28.24 14.70
CA PRO A 12 0.76 27.90 13.77
C PRO A 12 0.70 26.39 13.46
N TRP A 13 1.71 25.65 13.88
CA TRP A 13 1.82 24.20 13.68
C TRP A 13 0.99 23.35 14.64
N LEU A 14 0.77 23.83 15.87
CA LEU A 14 0.09 23.07 16.93
C LEU A 14 -1.39 22.80 16.63
N PRO A 15 -2.20 23.77 16.20
CA PRO A 15 -3.58 23.50 15.82
C PRO A 15 -3.72 22.44 14.73
N ASP A 16 -2.86 22.45 13.72
CA ASP A 16 -2.91 21.46 12.64
C ASP A 16 -2.60 20.06 13.16
N LEU A 17 -1.57 19.91 13.99
CA LEU A 17 -1.25 18.63 14.60
C LEU A 17 -2.40 18.11 15.45
N LEU A 18 -2.98 18.99 16.27
CA LEU A 18 -4.13 18.63 17.10
C LEU A 18 -5.32 18.19 16.27
N TRP A 19 -5.63 18.87 15.17
CA TRP A 19 -6.69 18.44 14.25
C TRP A 19 -6.38 17.13 13.55
N ILE A 20 -5.16 16.91 13.07
CA ILE A 20 -4.74 15.64 12.46
C ILE A 20 -4.91 14.49 13.46
N CYS A 21 -4.40 14.66 14.70
CA CYS A 21 -4.49 13.63 15.73
C CYS A 21 -5.93 13.42 16.21
N LEU A 22 -6.72 14.49 16.40
CA LEU A 22 -8.12 14.41 16.82
C LEU A 22 -8.96 13.68 15.77
N LEU A 23 -8.85 14.07 14.50
CA LEU A 23 -9.60 13.43 13.42
C LEU A 23 -9.21 11.96 13.25
N ALA A 24 -7.91 11.65 13.29
CA ALA A 24 -7.44 10.28 13.25
C ALA A 24 -7.96 9.48 14.45
N GLY A 25 -7.86 10.03 15.66
CA GLY A 25 -8.35 9.39 16.89
C GLY A 25 -9.84 9.12 16.84
N VAL A 26 -10.66 10.14 16.57
CA VAL A 26 -12.13 10.01 16.50
C VAL A 26 -12.56 9.04 15.41
N ALA A 27 -11.97 9.14 14.22
CA ALA A 27 -12.30 8.25 13.10
C ALA A 27 -11.86 6.80 13.36
N THR A 28 -10.90 6.58 14.24
CA THR A 28 -10.41 5.23 14.63
C THR A 28 -11.35 4.51 15.60
N ILE A 29 -12.09 5.25 16.44
CA ILE A 29 -12.96 4.66 17.49
C ILE A 29 -13.87 3.54 16.97
N PRO A 30 -14.59 3.67 15.84
CA PRO A 30 -15.46 2.61 15.34
C PRO A 30 -14.73 1.33 14.92
N PHE A 31 -13.40 1.41 14.72
CA PHE A 31 -12.56 0.29 14.28
C PHE A 31 -11.78 -0.37 15.42
N LEU A 32 -12.04 0.02 16.68
CA LEU A 32 -11.46 -0.66 17.85
C LEU A 32 -11.99 -2.08 18.02
N THR A 33 -13.09 -2.40 17.34
CA THR A 33 -13.64 -3.75 17.24
C THR A 33 -13.70 -4.20 15.76
N PRO A 34 -13.73 -5.51 15.47
CA PRO A 34 -13.79 -6.00 14.09
C PRO A 34 -15.11 -5.65 13.37
N ALA A 35 -16.16 -5.30 14.12
CA ALA A 35 -17.52 -5.20 13.62
C ALA A 35 -17.67 -4.27 12.40
N LEU A 36 -17.08 -3.07 12.43
CA LEU A 36 -17.23 -2.11 11.33
C LEU A 36 -16.39 -2.50 10.11
N ASP A 37 -15.14 -2.95 10.30
CA ASP A 37 -14.30 -3.42 9.21
C ASP A 37 -14.97 -4.58 8.44
N LEU A 38 -15.48 -5.58 9.16
CA LEU A 38 -16.14 -6.73 8.57
C LEU A 38 -17.47 -6.36 7.92
N LYS A 39 -18.27 -5.48 8.58
CA LYS A 39 -19.56 -5.00 8.04
C LYS A 39 -19.36 -4.23 6.72
N LEU A 40 -18.36 -3.35 6.64
CA LEU A 40 -18.11 -2.60 5.40
C LEU A 40 -17.63 -3.51 4.27
N LEU A 41 -16.87 -4.55 4.59
CA LEU A 41 -16.38 -5.50 3.58
C LEU A 41 -17.44 -6.51 3.14
N SER A 42 -18.44 -6.81 3.99
CA SER A 42 -19.57 -7.64 3.58
C SER A 42 -20.39 -7.05 2.43
N LEU A 43 -20.27 -5.74 2.17
CA LEU A 43 -20.87 -5.10 0.99
C LEU A 43 -20.23 -5.55 -0.33
N PHE A 44 -19.01 -6.05 -0.29
CA PHE A 44 -18.24 -6.48 -1.47
C PHE A 44 -17.99 -7.98 -1.52
N TYR A 45 -18.20 -8.69 -0.39
CA TYR A 45 -17.97 -10.12 -0.28
C TYR A 45 -19.27 -10.90 -0.49
N HIS A 46 -19.27 -11.81 -1.45
CA HIS A 46 -20.42 -12.64 -1.83
C HIS A 46 -20.11 -14.12 -1.58
N PRO A 47 -20.43 -14.64 -0.38
CA PRO A 47 -20.16 -16.05 -0.07
C PRO A 47 -21.00 -16.95 -0.98
N GLY A 48 -20.40 -18.02 -1.50
CA GLY A 48 -21.07 -18.98 -2.38
C GLY A 48 -21.21 -18.56 -3.85
N ALA A 49 -20.86 -17.34 -4.22
CA ALA A 49 -20.77 -16.94 -5.62
C ALA A 49 -19.55 -17.59 -6.29
N GLU A 50 -19.60 -17.75 -7.62
CA GLU A 50 -18.46 -18.23 -8.41
C GLU A 50 -17.18 -17.44 -8.11
N ARG A 51 -17.35 -16.14 -7.90
CA ARG A 51 -16.28 -15.23 -7.44
C ARG A 51 -16.71 -14.55 -6.16
N ALA A 52 -16.01 -14.83 -5.07
CA ALA A 52 -16.34 -14.28 -3.77
C ALA A 52 -16.14 -12.73 -3.68
N TRP A 53 -15.33 -12.15 -4.58
CA TRP A 53 -15.06 -10.73 -4.70
C TRP A 53 -15.32 -10.24 -6.13
N PRO A 54 -16.60 -10.21 -6.60
CA PRO A 54 -16.93 -9.94 -7.99
C PRO A 54 -16.52 -8.53 -8.44
N HIS A 55 -16.59 -7.56 -7.52
CA HIS A 55 -16.28 -6.15 -7.80
C HIS A 55 -14.80 -5.87 -8.14
N GLU A 56 -13.89 -6.80 -7.86
CA GLU A 56 -12.49 -6.72 -8.28
C GLU A 56 -12.37 -6.59 -9.82
N PHE A 57 -13.33 -7.15 -10.54
CA PHE A 57 -13.34 -7.22 -12.00
C PHE A 57 -14.17 -6.11 -12.66
N ASP A 58 -14.90 -5.32 -11.88
CA ASP A 58 -15.67 -4.18 -12.40
C ASP A 58 -14.72 -3.14 -13.00
N SER A 59 -15.00 -2.70 -14.23
CA SER A 59 -14.15 -1.80 -14.99
C SER A 59 -13.78 -0.52 -14.24
N PHE A 60 -14.71 0.05 -13.47
CA PHE A 60 -14.48 1.27 -12.68
C PHE A 60 -13.48 1.03 -11.55
N TRP A 61 -13.67 -0.02 -10.73
CA TRP A 61 -12.78 -0.32 -9.61
C TRP A 61 -11.40 -0.76 -10.08
N ARG A 62 -11.36 -1.54 -11.16
CA ARG A 62 -10.11 -1.95 -11.81
C ARG A 62 -9.35 -0.76 -12.40
N PHE A 63 -10.05 0.20 -13.00
CA PHE A 63 -9.44 1.44 -13.47
C PHE A 63 -8.79 2.23 -12.33
N LEU A 64 -9.52 2.45 -11.22
CA LEU A 64 -8.99 3.13 -10.04
C LEU A 64 -7.81 2.37 -9.41
N TYR A 65 -7.87 1.07 -9.38
CA TYR A 65 -6.76 0.25 -8.92
C TYR A 65 -5.51 0.43 -9.76
N THR A 66 -5.65 0.34 -11.09
CA THR A 66 -4.51 0.36 -12.01
C THR A 66 -3.95 1.77 -12.18
N PHE A 67 -4.81 2.77 -12.33
CA PHE A 67 -4.41 4.12 -12.72
C PHE A 67 -4.45 5.13 -11.57
N GLY A 68 -5.16 4.82 -10.48
CA GLY A 68 -5.27 5.73 -9.33
C GLY A 68 -3.94 6.21 -8.72
N PRO A 69 -2.88 5.41 -8.61
CA PRO A 69 -1.58 5.89 -8.13
C PRO A 69 -0.83 6.84 -9.07
N TRP A 70 -1.11 6.77 -10.39
CA TRP A 70 -0.32 7.48 -11.39
C TRP A 70 -0.28 9.01 -11.25
N PRO A 71 -1.40 9.72 -10.99
CA PRO A 71 -1.37 11.17 -10.80
C PRO A 71 -0.44 11.59 -9.68
N ALA A 72 -0.40 10.83 -8.58
CA ALA A 72 0.48 11.12 -7.46
C ALA A 72 1.96 10.91 -7.82
N LEU A 73 2.28 9.82 -8.51
CA LEU A 73 3.63 9.54 -8.99
C LEU A 73 4.12 10.60 -9.99
N LEU A 74 3.29 10.97 -10.95
CA LEU A 74 3.60 12.02 -11.94
C LEU A 74 3.82 13.38 -11.24
N THR A 75 2.99 13.72 -10.25
CA THR A 75 3.14 14.94 -9.46
C THR A 75 4.48 14.95 -8.71
N ALA A 76 4.84 13.85 -8.06
CA ALA A 76 6.09 13.72 -7.33
C ALA A 76 7.31 13.79 -8.28
N LEU A 77 7.25 13.15 -9.45
CA LEU A 77 8.29 13.21 -10.47
C LEU A 77 8.46 14.63 -11.04
N THR A 78 7.35 15.30 -11.33
CA THR A 78 7.38 16.69 -11.80
C THR A 78 8.04 17.60 -10.75
N ALA A 79 7.66 17.43 -9.47
CA ALA A 79 8.26 18.18 -8.38
C ALA A 79 9.76 17.91 -8.23
N LEU A 80 10.18 16.66 -8.40
CA LEU A 80 11.60 16.31 -8.42
C LEU A 80 12.34 16.95 -9.60
N GLY A 81 11.75 16.93 -10.79
CA GLY A 81 12.29 17.63 -11.96
C GLY A 81 12.46 19.13 -11.73
N VAL A 82 11.47 19.79 -11.10
CA VAL A 82 11.57 21.20 -10.70
C VAL A 82 12.67 21.40 -9.66
N LEU A 83 12.79 20.51 -8.69
CA LEU A 83 13.81 20.59 -7.65
C LEU A 83 15.22 20.50 -8.25
N VAL A 84 15.45 19.54 -9.13
CA VAL A 84 16.73 19.35 -9.84
C VAL A 84 17.03 20.56 -10.74
N ALA A 85 16.07 20.99 -11.55
CA ALA A 85 16.24 22.17 -12.41
C ALA A 85 16.52 23.46 -11.63
N ALA A 86 15.94 23.59 -10.45
CA ALA A 86 16.19 24.73 -9.57
C ALA A 86 17.61 24.78 -8.97
N LEU A 87 18.40 23.71 -9.07
CA LEU A 87 19.81 23.72 -8.67
C LEU A 87 20.67 24.54 -9.64
N SER A 88 20.34 24.53 -10.92
CA SER A 88 21.08 25.23 -11.99
C SER A 88 20.38 26.49 -12.49
N LYS A 89 19.05 26.62 -12.32
CA LYS A 89 18.27 27.76 -12.81
C LYS A 89 17.80 28.67 -11.64
N PRO A 90 18.41 29.86 -11.43
CA PRO A 90 18.02 30.78 -10.34
C PRO A 90 16.54 31.19 -10.36
N ALA A 91 15.93 31.31 -11.53
CA ALA A 91 14.51 31.63 -11.67
C ALA A 91 13.57 30.62 -10.98
N LEU A 92 14.00 29.36 -10.86
CA LEU A 92 13.25 28.31 -10.20
C LEU A 92 13.58 28.19 -8.68
N ALA A 93 14.58 28.93 -8.19
CA ALA A 93 15.01 28.83 -6.79
C ALA A 93 13.89 29.07 -5.78
N ARG A 94 12.95 29.97 -6.10
CA ARG A 94 11.74 30.27 -5.30
C ARG A 94 10.85 29.03 -5.08
N TRP A 95 10.85 28.07 -5.98
CA TRP A 95 10.01 26.87 -5.95
C TRP A 95 10.66 25.68 -5.23
N ARG A 96 11.94 25.77 -4.84
CA ARG A 96 12.67 24.64 -4.24
C ARG A 96 11.97 24.03 -3.04
N ARG A 97 11.47 24.85 -2.11
CA ARG A 97 10.81 24.37 -0.88
C ARG A 97 9.48 23.71 -1.19
N HIS A 98 8.70 24.29 -2.11
CA HIS A 98 7.42 23.74 -2.56
C HIS A 98 7.61 22.41 -3.27
N ALA A 99 8.55 22.34 -4.21
CA ALA A 99 8.90 21.11 -4.91
C ALA A 99 9.47 20.04 -3.94
N ALA A 100 10.30 20.44 -2.98
CA ALA A 100 10.79 19.54 -1.95
C ALA A 100 9.66 19.01 -1.06
N LEU A 101 8.68 19.83 -0.67
CA LEU A 101 7.52 19.37 0.10
C LEU A 101 6.76 18.31 -0.68
N ILE A 102 6.43 18.58 -1.94
CA ILE A 102 5.68 17.67 -2.81
C ILE A 102 6.44 16.35 -2.94
N PHE A 103 7.72 16.39 -3.30
CA PHE A 103 8.53 15.18 -3.51
C PHE A 103 8.76 14.38 -2.22
N LEU A 104 9.20 15.05 -1.15
CA LEU A 104 9.55 14.37 0.11
C LEU A 104 8.32 13.78 0.80
N THR A 105 7.15 14.41 0.67
CA THR A 105 5.91 13.81 1.22
C THR A 105 5.60 12.48 0.53
N MET A 106 5.77 12.37 -0.79
CA MET A 106 5.60 11.09 -1.50
C MET A 106 6.66 10.07 -1.07
N ALA A 107 7.92 10.47 -1.07
CA ALA A 107 9.04 9.57 -0.79
C ALA A 107 8.98 9.03 0.66
N LEU A 108 8.68 9.90 1.62
CA LEU A 108 8.64 9.51 3.04
C LEU A 108 7.28 8.92 3.42
N GLY A 109 6.14 9.54 3.07
CA GLY A 109 4.82 9.10 3.46
C GLY A 109 4.45 7.76 2.79
N PRO A 110 3.94 7.77 1.55
CA PRO A 110 3.60 6.54 0.84
C PRO A 110 4.79 5.60 0.61
N GLY A 111 5.96 6.12 0.27
CA GLY A 111 7.14 5.32 -0.03
C GLY A 111 7.72 4.63 1.20
N LEU A 112 8.35 5.39 2.10
CA LEU A 112 9.08 4.84 3.23
C LEU A 112 8.14 4.33 4.33
N PHE A 113 7.28 5.20 4.88
CA PHE A 113 6.47 4.80 6.05
C PHE A 113 5.44 3.74 5.68
N VAL A 114 4.60 4.00 4.67
CA VAL A 114 3.49 3.09 4.35
C VAL A 114 4.01 1.79 3.72
N ASN A 115 4.73 1.86 2.61
CA ASN A 115 5.08 0.65 1.85
C ASN A 115 6.31 -0.08 2.39
N THR A 116 7.31 0.61 2.97
CA THR A 116 8.55 -0.05 3.43
C THR A 116 8.49 -0.42 4.90
N LEU A 117 8.12 0.52 5.79
CA LEU A 117 8.20 0.28 7.22
C LEU A 117 6.99 -0.49 7.74
N PHE A 118 5.75 -0.07 7.40
CA PHE A 118 4.58 -0.71 7.97
C PHE A 118 4.15 -1.96 7.19
N LYS A 119 3.97 -1.85 5.88
CA LYS A 119 3.39 -2.93 5.07
C LYS A 119 4.15 -4.25 5.16
N ASP A 120 5.47 -4.20 5.17
CA ASP A 120 6.30 -5.40 5.22
C ASP A 120 6.51 -5.94 6.64
N HIS A 121 6.30 -5.11 7.68
CA HIS A 121 6.62 -5.48 9.06
C HIS A 121 5.39 -5.58 9.99
N TRP A 122 4.21 -5.08 9.58
CA TRP A 122 3.02 -5.12 10.43
C TRP A 122 2.35 -6.49 10.46
N GLY A 123 2.30 -7.18 9.31
CA GLY A 123 1.84 -8.57 9.23
C GLY A 123 0.33 -8.78 9.30
N ARG A 124 -0.50 -7.73 9.17
CA ARG A 124 -1.97 -7.84 9.20
C ARG A 124 -2.47 -8.62 7.99
N PRO A 125 -3.30 -9.70 8.17
CA PRO A 125 -3.93 -10.40 7.07
C PRO A 125 -4.81 -9.49 6.23
N ARG A 126 -4.97 -9.80 4.94
CA ARG A 126 -5.93 -9.12 4.07
C ARG A 126 -7.35 -9.64 4.28
N PRO A 127 -8.39 -8.86 3.95
CA PRO A 127 -9.79 -9.31 4.05
C PRO A 127 -10.03 -10.69 3.43
N ARG A 128 -9.50 -10.93 2.23
CA ARG A 128 -9.66 -12.22 1.53
C ARG A 128 -8.94 -13.39 2.20
N GLN A 129 -8.11 -13.12 3.19
CA GLN A 129 -7.36 -14.15 3.92
C GLN A 129 -8.00 -14.53 5.25
N VAL A 130 -8.95 -13.73 5.76
CA VAL A 130 -9.55 -13.99 7.08
C VAL A 130 -10.75 -14.94 7.01
N THR A 131 -10.94 -15.73 8.06
CA THR A 131 -11.98 -16.77 8.15
C THR A 131 -13.38 -16.21 7.98
N GLU A 132 -13.65 -15.03 8.48
CA GLU A 132 -14.93 -14.33 8.40
C GLU A 132 -15.33 -13.97 6.96
N LEU A 133 -14.35 -13.93 6.05
CA LEU A 133 -14.53 -13.56 4.64
C LEU A 133 -14.01 -14.67 3.70
N GLY A 134 -14.10 -15.92 4.12
CA GLY A 134 -13.82 -17.10 3.31
C GLY A 134 -12.33 -17.48 3.21
N GLY A 135 -11.45 -16.87 4.00
CA GLY A 135 -10.04 -17.24 4.10
C GLY A 135 -9.76 -18.25 5.21
N THR A 136 -8.49 -18.34 5.63
CA THR A 136 -8.01 -19.31 6.62
C THR A 136 -7.29 -18.68 7.81
N MET A 137 -7.07 -17.37 7.81
CA MET A 137 -6.35 -16.65 8.85
C MET A 137 -7.34 -15.99 9.82
N THR A 138 -6.95 -15.83 11.06
CA THR A 138 -7.74 -15.09 12.05
C THR A 138 -7.70 -13.60 11.74
N TYR A 139 -8.85 -12.91 11.86
CA TYR A 139 -8.92 -11.46 11.78
C TYR A 139 -8.01 -10.82 12.84
N GLN A 140 -7.37 -9.73 12.47
CA GLN A 140 -6.56 -8.90 13.38
C GLN A 140 -7.01 -7.44 13.26
N CYS A 141 -7.16 -6.77 14.40
CA CYS A 141 -7.43 -5.33 14.41
C CYS A 141 -6.22 -4.56 13.86
N PHE A 142 -6.45 -3.34 13.36
CA PHE A 142 -5.39 -2.52 12.76
C PHE A 142 -4.23 -2.21 13.72
N TYR A 143 -4.47 -2.17 15.02
CA TYR A 143 -3.47 -1.92 16.08
C TYR A 143 -2.72 -3.18 16.54
N GLU A 144 -3.20 -4.35 16.16
CA GLU A 144 -2.56 -5.61 16.50
C GLU A 144 -1.45 -5.91 15.48
N LYS A 145 -0.24 -6.06 15.99
CA LYS A 145 0.88 -6.47 15.16
C LYS A 145 0.83 -7.98 14.92
N GLY A 146 0.71 -8.36 13.67
CA GLY A 146 0.81 -9.74 13.24
C GLY A 146 2.26 -10.20 13.00
N ILE A 147 2.41 -11.29 12.26
CA ILE A 147 3.72 -11.84 11.89
C ILE A 147 4.20 -11.13 10.62
N ALA A 148 5.36 -10.50 10.70
CA ALA A 148 5.96 -9.80 9.57
C ALA A 148 6.06 -10.70 8.32
N GLY A 149 5.68 -10.15 7.16
CA GLY A 149 5.69 -10.89 5.90
C GLY A 149 4.49 -11.83 5.67
N ARG A 150 3.69 -12.13 6.70
CA ARG A 150 2.56 -13.05 6.61
C ARG A 150 1.30 -12.40 6.04
N GLY A 151 1.12 -11.10 6.29
CA GLY A 151 0.03 -10.30 5.74
C GLY A 151 0.54 -8.91 5.36
N LYS A 152 -0.10 -8.28 4.37
CA LYS A 152 0.29 -6.97 3.85
C LYS A 152 -0.92 -6.04 3.71
N SER A 153 -1.88 -6.15 4.67
CA SER A 153 -3.08 -5.32 4.64
C SER A 153 -2.81 -3.90 5.15
N PHE A 154 -2.09 -3.77 6.25
CA PHE A 154 -1.94 -2.48 6.94
C PHE A 154 -0.59 -1.80 6.64
N PRO A 155 -0.62 -0.49 6.31
CA PRO A 155 -1.75 0.30 5.81
C PRO A 155 -1.93 0.17 4.29
N CYS A 156 -2.98 0.80 3.72
CA CYS A 156 -3.24 0.74 2.29
C CYS A 156 -2.30 1.63 1.48
N GLY A 157 -1.36 1.03 0.73
CA GLY A 157 -0.37 1.77 -0.06
C GLY A 157 -0.98 2.59 -1.20
N HIS A 158 -1.95 2.04 -1.94
CA HIS A 158 -2.61 2.75 -3.04
C HIS A 158 -3.40 3.98 -2.55
N SER A 159 -4.15 3.82 -1.47
CA SER A 159 -4.94 4.90 -0.88
C SER A 159 -4.05 6.02 -0.33
N SER A 160 -2.89 5.69 0.24
CA SER A 160 -1.93 6.69 0.73
C SER A 160 -1.39 7.60 -0.39
N MET A 161 -1.29 7.08 -1.62
CA MET A 161 -0.95 7.90 -2.79
C MET A 161 -2.06 8.87 -3.16
N GLY A 162 -3.33 8.50 -2.96
CA GLY A 162 -4.45 9.43 -3.10
C GLY A 162 -4.44 10.52 -2.02
N TYR A 163 -4.22 10.14 -0.77
CA TYR A 163 -4.14 11.09 0.35
C TYR A 163 -2.88 11.96 0.35
N TYR A 164 -1.86 11.58 -0.38
CA TYR A 164 -0.66 12.40 -0.59
C TYR A 164 -0.95 13.82 -1.09
N PHE A 165 -2.04 14.02 -1.84
CA PHE A 165 -2.42 15.33 -2.35
C PHE A 165 -2.77 16.36 -1.27
N VAL A 166 -2.78 15.98 0.00
CA VAL A 166 -2.84 16.91 1.15
C VAL A 166 -1.73 17.97 1.10
N VAL A 167 -0.63 17.72 0.39
CA VAL A 167 0.44 18.72 0.19
C VAL A 167 -0.10 20.01 -0.41
N PHE A 168 -1.10 19.96 -1.28
CA PHE A 168 -1.69 21.14 -1.90
C PHE A 168 -2.53 21.97 -0.92
N TYR A 169 -3.13 21.33 0.10
CA TYR A 169 -3.73 22.08 1.21
C TYR A 169 -2.67 22.94 1.91
N PHE A 170 -1.52 22.37 2.27
CA PHE A 170 -0.45 23.11 2.93
C PHE A 170 0.11 24.23 2.04
N LEU A 171 0.24 24.01 0.75
CA LEU A 171 0.77 25.01 -0.19
C LEU A 171 -0.22 26.17 -0.45
N ALA A 172 -1.53 25.89 -0.45
CA ALA A 172 -2.53 26.89 -0.79
C ALA A 172 -3.06 27.69 0.43
N ARG A 173 -3.00 27.12 1.64
CA ARG A 173 -3.74 27.55 2.82
C ARG A 173 -3.51 29.00 3.27
N ARG A 174 -2.33 29.54 3.04
CA ARG A 174 -1.97 30.91 3.45
C ARG A 174 -2.43 31.98 2.45
N ARG A 175 -2.54 31.62 1.18
CA ARG A 175 -2.85 32.58 0.10
C ARG A 175 -4.27 32.41 -0.44
N HIS A 176 -4.75 31.16 -0.53
CA HIS A 176 -6.01 30.83 -1.19
C HIS A 176 -6.80 29.81 -0.38
N ARG A 177 -7.50 30.29 0.68
CA ARG A 177 -8.25 29.43 1.61
C ARG A 177 -9.27 28.52 0.91
N GLY A 178 -9.99 29.04 -0.08
CA GLY A 178 -10.96 28.24 -0.85
C GLY A 178 -10.27 27.08 -1.60
N LEU A 179 -9.12 27.36 -2.26
CA LEU A 179 -8.35 26.34 -2.94
C LEU A 179 -7.77 25.29 -1.96
N ALA A 180 -7.35 25.73 -0.78
CA ALA A 180 -6.87 24.81 0.26
C ALA A 180 -7.97 23.86 0.72
N ILE A 181 -9.18 24.37 0.96
CA ILE A 181 -10.33 23.53 1.34
C ILE A 181 -10.70 22.57 0.20
N ALA A 182 -10.73 23.05 -1.04
CA ALA A 182 -10.97 22.21 -2.22
C ALA A 182 -9.91 21.12 -2.38
N ALA A 183 -8.64 21.45 -2.17
CA ALA A 183 -7.55 20.48 -2.19
C ALA A 183 -7.71 19.42 -1.08
N LEU A 184 -8.10 19.82 0.12
CA LEU A 184 -8.34 18.89 1.22
C LEU A 184 -9.52 17.96 0.92
N ALA A 185 -10.63 18.52 0.45
CA ALA A 185 -11.82 17.75 0.08
C ALA A 185 -11.54 16.79 -1.09
N GLY A 186 -10.85 17.27 -2.13
CA GLY A 186 -10.43 16.44 -3.26
C GLY A 186 -9.49 15.32 -2.85
N THR A 187 -8.56 15.60 -1.94
CA THR A 187 -7.64 14.60 -1.35
C THR A 187 -8.42 13.52 -0.60
N ALA A 188 -9.36 13.94 0.26
CA ALA A 188 -10.18 13.00 1.03
C ALA A 188 -11.02 12.13 0.10
N LEU A 189 -11.69 12.72 -0.90
CA LEU A 189 -12.49 11.99 -1.88
C LEU A 189 -11.63 11.00 -2.68
N TYR A 190 -10.51 11.48 -3.24
CA TYR A 190 -9.67 10.67 -4.12
C TYR A 190 -9.00 9.51 -3.39
N GLY A 191 -8.41 9.77 -2.22
CA GLY A 191 -7.79 8.73 -1.41
C GLY A 191 -8.80 7.67 -0.95
N THR A 192 -10.02 8.11 -0.58
CA THR A 192 -11.11 7.21 -0.21
C THR A 192 -11.60 6.37 -1.40
N LEU A 193 -11.79 6.95 -2.58
CA LEU A 193 -12.20 6.21 -3.78
C LEU A 193 -11.19 5.11 -4.15
N ILE A 194 -9.90 5.42 -4.12
CA ILE A 194 -8.85 4.40 -4.31
C ILE A 194 -8.93 3.35 -3.20
N GLY A 195 -9.16 3.76 -1.96
CA GLY A 195 -9.32 2.86 -0.82
C GLY A 195 -10.50 1.91 -1.00
N VAL A 196 -11.66 2.42 -1.43
CA VAL A 196 -12.86 1.60 -1.70
C VAL A 196 -12.59 0.60 -2.83
N ALA A 197 -11.88 0.99 -3.88
CA ALA A 197 -11.45 0.06 -4.93
C ALA A 197 -10.62 -1.11 -4.37
N ARG A 198 -9.77 -0.84 -3.38
CA ARG A 198 -8.98 -1.88 -2.70
C ARG A 198 -9.81 -2.74 -1.74
N MET A 199 -10.84 -2.16 -1.12
CA MET A 199 -11.82 -2.91 -0.31
C MET A 199 -12.66 -3.82 -1.20
N ALA A 200 -13.14 -3.32 -2.34
CA ALA A 200 -13.93 -4.08 -3.32
C ALA A 200 -13.18 -5.31 -3.86
N ALA A 201 -11.85 -5.23 -3.93
CA ALA A 201 -10.98 -6.34 -4.27
C ALA A 201 -10.62 -7.25 -3.08
N GLY A 202 -11.16 -7.03 -1.87
CA GLY A 202 -10.81 -7.81 -0.67
C GLY A 202 -9.34 -7.67 -0.25
N ALA A 203 -8.67 -6.59 -0.61
CA ALA A 203 -7.25 -6.40 -0.38
C ALA A 203 -6.92 -5.60 0.89
N HIS A 204 -7.82 -4.71 1.32
CA HIS A 204 -7.64 -3.85 2.49
C HIS A 204 -8.93 -3.67 3.27
N PHE A 205 -8.80 -3.50 4.59
CA PHE A 205 -9.91 -3.10 5.45
C PHE A 205 -10.11 -1.58 5.41
N ALA A 206 -11.30 -1.10 5.82
CA ALA A 206 -11.58 0.32 5.90
C ALA A 206 -10.64 1.05 6.88
N SER A 207 -10.29 0.41 7.98
CA SER A 207 -9.30 0.92 8.93
C SER A 207 -7.90 1.08 8.32
N ASP A 208 -7.47 0.19 7.38
CA ASP A 208 -6.20 0.35 6.64
C ASP A 208 -6.22 1.59 5.75
N VAL A 209 -7.38 1.85 5.12
CA VAL A 209 -7.61 3.03 4.28
C VAL A 209 -7.56 4.31 5.11
N LEU A 210 -8.21 4.32 6.27
CA LEU A 210 -8.20 5.45 7.20
C LEU A 210 -6.77 5.80 7.64
N TRP A 211 -6.02 4.83 8.12
CA TRP A 211 -4.65 5.06 8.58
C TRP A 211 -3.69 5.43 7.45
N SER A 212 -3.98 5.03 6.21
CA SER A 212 -3.19 5.46 5.06
C SER A 212 -3.32 6.96 4.76
N ALA A 213 -4.35 7.65 5.29
CA ALA A 213 -4.46 9.11 5.23
C ALA A 213 -3.58 9.80 6.28
N PHE A 214 -3.44 9.20 7.45
CA PHE A 214 -2.70 9.78 8.57
C PHE A 214 -1.22 10.03 8.23
N PHE A 215 -0.55 9.05 7.65
CA PHE A 215 0.89 9.15 7.36
C PHE A 215 1.26 10.31 6.43
N PRO A 216 0.66 10.47 5.23
CA PRO A 216 0.95 11.62 4.38
C PRO A 216 0.65 12.97 5.04
N CYS A 217 -0.42 13.04 5.85
CA CYS A 217 -0.78 14.26 6.57
C CYS A 217 0.28 14.68 7.58
N VAL A 218 0.73 13.75 8.44
CA VAL A 218 1.76 14.03 9.45
C VAL A 218 3.10 14.35 8.81
N ILE A 219 3.48 13.62 7.75
CA ILE A 219 4.73 13.87 7.03
C ILE A 219 4.70 15.24 6.35
N ALA A 220 3.61 15.58 5.64
CA ALA A 220 3.46 16.88 5.01
C ALA A 220 3.50 18.02 6.05
N TRP A 221 2.82 17.85 7.17
CA TRP A 221 2.84 18.77 8.31
C TRP A 221 4.26 18.97 8.85
N GLY A 222 4.97 17.88 9.16
CA GLY A 222 6.33 17.95 9.69
C GLY A 222 7.32 18.60 8.73
N LEU A 223 7.25 18.24 7.44
CA LEU A 223 8.06 18.85 6.40
C LEU A 223 7.75 20.34 6.22
N TYR A 224 6.47 20.73 6.22
CA TYR A 224 6.02 22.09 6.00
C TYR A 224 6.50 23.04 7.11
N TYR A 225 6.36 22.63 8.37
CA TYR A 225 6.66 23.51 9.50
C TYR A 225 8.10 23.45 10.01
N PHE A 226 8.69 22.26 10.07
CA PHE A 226 9.97 22.06 10.78
C PHE A 226 11.16 21.85 9.85
N VAL A 227 11.00 21.06 8.80
CA VAL A 227 12.14 20.73 7.91
C VAL A 227 12.34 21.84 6.88
N LEU A 228 11.29 22.14 6.12
CA LEU A 228 11.35 23.11 5.02
C LEU A 228 11.03 24.54 5.50
N ARG A 229 10.38 24.68 6.64
CA ARG A 229 10.02 25.96 7.26
C ARG A 229 9.38 26.93 6.25
N ILE A 230 8.38 26.44 5.51
CA ILE A 230 7.75 27.20 4.42
C ILE A 230 7.08 28.48 4.96
N PRO A 231 6.31 28.47 6.08
CA PRO A 231 5.73 29.70 6.62
C PRO A 231 6.76 30.79 6.90
N GLN A 232 7.87 30.43 7.54
CA GLN A 232 8.93 31.39 7.88
C GLN A 232 9.62 31.96 6.63
N ALA A 233 9.77 31.13 5.59
CA ALA A 233 10.35 31.56 4.33
C ALA A 233 9.44 32.47 3.52
N GLU A 234 8.13 32.32 3.67
CA GLU A 234 7.13 33.20 3.04
C GLU A 234 7.04 34.55 3.76
N ASP A 235 7.19 34.55 5.09
CA ASP A 235 7.15 35.76 5.91
C ASP A 235 8.43 36.60 5.77
N ASN A 236 9.61 35.94 5.58
CA ASN A 236 10.92 36.59 5.45
C ASN A 236 11.67 36.07 4.22
N PRO A 237 11.36 36.55 3.00
CA PRO A 237 11.96 36.03 1.76
C PRO A 237 13.48 36.12 1.71
N GLU A 238 14.07 37.19 2.31
CA GLU A 238 15.52 37.38 2.34
C GLU A 238 16.22 36.35 3.23
N GLN A 239 15.67 36.04 4.39
CA GLN A 239 16.16 34.99 5.29
C GLN A 239 15.80 33.59 4.77
N GLY A 240 14.70 33.47 4.05
CA GLY A 240 14.21 32.24 3.44
C GLY A 240 15.19 31.63 2.41
N ALA A 241 15.99 32.45 1.74
CA ALA A 241 17.04 31.99 0.83
C ALA A 241 18.17 31.20 1.53
N GLY A 242 18.18 31.19 2.85
CA GLY A 242 19.30 30.73 3.69
C GLY A 242 19.19 29.37 4.36
N SER A 243 18.16 28.51 4.10
CA SER A 243 18.14 27.22 4.78
C SER A 243 19.32 26.34 4.31
N ALA A 244 20.17 25.98 5.28
CA ALA A 244 21.40 25.22 5.04
C ALA A 244 21.15 23.89 4.29
N ILE A 245 19.98 23.26 4.50
CA ILE A 245 19.58 22.01 3.84
C ILE A 245 19.41 22.20 2.33
N LEU A 246 18.82 23.33 1.87
CA LEU A 246 18.57 23.59 0.44
C LEU A 246 19.77 24.29 -0.26
N LYS A 247 20.74 24.82 0.50
CA LYS A 247 22.04 25.28 -0.01
C LYS A 247 23.07 24.16 -0.06
N SER A 248 22.80 23.03 0.56
CA SER A 248 23.77 21.96 0.67
C SER A 248 24.03 21.29 -0.69
N ARG A 249 25.29 21.31 -1.11
CA ARG A 249 25.77 20.69 -2.36
C ARG A 249 25.48 19.19 -2.41
N TRP A 250 25.32 18.52 -1.27
CA TRP A 250 24.98 17.08 -1.25
C TRP A 250 23.60 16.77 -1.84
N LEU A 251 22.61 17.69 -1.76
CA LEU A 251 21.33 17.53 -2.47
C LEU A 251 21.50 17.47 -4.00
N VAL A 252 22.51 18.17 -4.54
CA VAL A 252 22.84 18.11 -5.98
C VAL A 252 23.31 16.71 -6.37
N TRP A 253 23.95 16.00 -5.45
CA TRP A 253 24.47 14.64 -5.70
C TRP A 253 23.49 13.53 -5.37
N ILE A 254 22.57 13.75 -4.43
CA ILE A 254 21.58 12.73 -4.00
C ILE A 254 20.26 12.85 -4.77
N ALA A 255 19.77 14.04 -5.09
CA ALA A 255 18.49 14.20 -5.76
C ALA A 255 18.44 13.57 -7.17
N PRO A 256 19.45 13.74 -8.06
CA PRO A 256 19.42 13.08 -9.36
C PRO A 256 19.43 11.54 -9.28
N PRO A 257 20.31 10.87 -8.53
CA PRO A 257 20.27 9.41 -8.45
C PRO A 257 18.99 8.90 -7.78
N LEU A 258 18.46 9.61 -6.80
CA LEU A 258 17.15 9.27 -6.19
C LEU A 258 16.01 9.44 -7.19
N ALA A 259 16.07 10.49 -8.05
CA ALA A 259 15.13 10.70 -9.16
C ALA A 259 15.20 9.55 -10.16
N VAL A 260 16.42 9.20 -10.56
CA VAL A 260 16.65 8.09 -11.50
C VAL A 260 16.20 6.77 -10.89
N ALA A 261 16.49 6.52 -9.61
CA ALA A 261 16.03 5.32 -8.91
C ALA A 261 14.51 5.25 -8.80
N MET A 262 13.84 6.37 -8.51
CA MET A 262 12.37 6.45 -8.43
C MET A 262 11.74 6.34 -9.82
N LEU A 263 12.31 6.97 -10.85
CA LEU A 263 11.89 6.82 -12.23
C LEU A 263 12.10 5.39 -12.73
N ALA A 264 13.23 4.79 -12.39
CA ALA A 264 13.50 3.39 -12.68
C ALA A 264 12.50 2.47 -11.96
N ALA A 265 12.17 2.72 -10.70
CA ALA A 265 11.15 1.97 -9.96
C ALA A 265 9.76 2.06 -10.62
N ILE A 266 9.43 3.21 -11.22
CA ILE A 266 8.16 3.41 -11.94
C ILE A 266 8.19 2.77 -13.32
N LEU A 267 9.25 3.00 -14.10
CA LEU A 267 9.37 2.50 -15.48
C LEU A 267 9.66 0.99 -15.53
N PHE A 268 10.39 0.49 -14.57
CA PHE A 268 10.81 -0.92 -14.50
C PHE A 268 10.04 -1.71 -13.42
N GLY A 269 9.19 -1.05 -12.62
CA GLY A 269 8.20 -1.72 -11.79
C GLY A 269 7.20 -2.38 -12.71
N THR A 270 7.53 -3.55 -13.21
CA THR A 270 6.69 -4.30 -14.13
C THR A 270 5.70 -5.16 -13.37
N PRO A 271 4.45 -5.26 -13.82
CA PRO A 271 3.57 -6.31 -13.36
C PRO A 271 4.20 -7.66 -13.73
N ALA A 272 4.34 -8.54 -12.77
CA ALA A 272 4.75 -9.92 -12.99
C ALA A 272 3.50 -10.79 -13.01
N PHE A 273 3.40 -11.65 -14.03
CA PHE A 273 2.34 -12.62 -14.18
C PHE A 273 2.93 -14.02 -14.20
N ALA A 274 2.25 -14.95 -13.58
CA ALA A 274 2.55 -16.37 -13.71
C ALA A 274 1.25 -17.15 -13.87
N GLU A 275 1.11 -17.86 -14.96
CA GLU A 275 0.10 -18.88 -15.12
C GLU A 275 0.58 -20.14 -14.38
N ILE A 276 -0.26 -20.64 -13.49
CA ILE A 276 0.02 -21.82 -12.68
C ILE A 276 -0.76 -22.98 -13.27
N LYS A 277 -0.03 -23.96 -13.80
CA LYS A 277 -0.63 -25.16 -14.35
C LYS A 277 0.26 -26.36 -14.03
N HIS A 278 -0.22 -27.21 -13.14
CA HIS A 278 0.43 -28.47 -12.81
C HIS A 278 -0.59 -29.60 -12.88
N ASP A 279 -0.29 -30.65 -13.62
CA ASP A 279 -1.03 -31.91 -13.66
C ASP A 279 -0.14 -33.00 -13.07
N MET A 280 -0.44 -33.38 -11.84
CA MET A 280 0.44 -34.20 -11.02
C MET A 280 -0.20 -35.58 -10.77
N LYS A 281 0.28 -36.61 -11.43
CA LYS A 281 -0.15 -37.97 -11.18
C LYS A 281 0.39 -38.50 -9.84
N SER A 282 -0.48 -39.09 -9.02
CA SER A 282 -0.07 -39.69 -7.74
C SER A 282 0.81 -40.92 -7.96
N PRO A 283 1.96 -41.05 -7.28
CA PRO A 283 2.87 -42.18 -7.46
C PRO A 283 2.27 -43.50 -6.97
N ALA A 284 1.52 -43.57 -5.91
CA ALA A 284 0.73 -44.69 -5.40
C ALA A 284 -0.01 -44.31 -4.09
N GLY A 285 -1.17 -44.93 -3.85
CA GLY A 285 -1.96 -44.74 -2.63
C GLY A 285 -2.75 -43.43 -2.56
N THR A 286 -3.34 -43.18 -1.41
CA THR A 286 -4.11 -41.94 -1.17
C THR A 286 -3.10 -40.78 -0.99
N PRO A 287 -3.10 -39.80 -1.89
CA PRO A 287 -2.15 -38.70 -1.81
C PRO A 287 -2.46 -37.76 -0.62
N ALA A 288 -1.42 -37.26 0.02
CA ALA A 288 -1.53 -36.11 0.89
C ALA A 288 -1.04 -34.86 0.13
N LEU A 289 -1.68 -33.73 0.38
CA LEU A 289 -1.34 -32.44 -0.24
C LEU A 289 -0.85 -31.49 0.85
N ARG A 290 0.37 -30.98 0.70
CA ARG A 290 0.90 -29.91 1.54
C ARG A 290 0.97 -28.62 0.75
N ILE A 291 0.39 -27.58 1.30
CA ILE A 291 0.24 -26.29 0.64
C ILE A 291 1.07 -25.25 1.40
N ASP A 292 2.06 -24.66 0.72
CA ASP A 292 2.88 -23.57 1.24
C ASP A 292 2.81 -22.39 0.24
N VAL A 293 1.77 -21.59 0.37
CA VAL A 293 1.48 -20.51 -0.55
C VAL A 293 1.42 -19.19 0.21
N HIS A 294 2.14 -18.20 -0.31
CA HIS A 294 2.16 -16.85 0.24
C HIS A 294 1.32 -15.91 -0.61
N GLN A 295 0.35 -15.25 0.03
CA GLN A 295 -0.44 -14.15 -0.56
C GLN A 295 -1.34 -14.53 -1.76
N CYS A 296 -1.56 -15.81 -2.05
CA CYS A 296 -2.53 -16.27 -3.03
C CYS A 296 -3.75 -16.89 -2.34
N ARG A 297 -4.92 -16.74 -2.96
CA ARG A 297 -6.13 -17.47 -2.56
C ARG A 297 -6.05 -18.89 -3.07
N ILE A 298 -6.41 -19.85 -2.23
CA ILE A 298 -6.49 -21.25 -2.60
C ILE A 298 -7.94 -21.71 -2.51
N THR A 299 -8.44 -22.25 -3.62
CA THR A 299 -9.74 -22.91 -3.69
C THR A 299 -9.51 -24.41 -3.86
N LEU A 300 -9.97 -25.21 -2.89
CA LEU A 300 -9.89 -26.67 -2.96
C LEU A 300 -11.21 -27.20 -3.50
N LYS A 301 -11.14 -28.04 -4.55
CA LYS A 301 -12.30 -28.70 -5.16
C LYS A 301 -12.07 -30.21 -5.22
N ALA A 302 -13.00 -30.98 -4.64
CA ALA A 302 -13.02 -32.41 -4.86
C ALA A 302 -13.57 -32.67 -6.28
N ASN A 303 -12.84 -33.48 -7.07
CA ASN A 303 -13.23 -33.85 -8.41
C ASN A 303 -13.13 -35.38 -8.56
N PRO A 304 -14.27 -36.11 -8.64
CA PRO A 304 -14.28 -37.56 -8.75
C PRO A 304 -13.61 -38.08 -10.03
N ASP A 305 -13.55 -37.28 -11.08
CA ASP A 305 -12.98 -37.70 -12.38
C ASP A 305 -11.44 -37.81 -12.35
N LEU A 306 -10.81 -37.21 -11.32
CA LEU A 306 -9.37 -37.14 -11.20
C LEU A 306 -8.71 -38.37 -10.52
N GLN A 307 -9.37 -39.47 -10.36
CA GLN A 307 -8.96 -40.74 -9.71
C GLN A 307 -7.57 -40.78 -9.02
N ASP A 308 -6.49 -40.52 -9.76
CA ASP A 308 -5.09 -40.57 -9.33
C ASP A 308 -4.29 -39.28 -9.59
N ARG A 309 -4.96 -38.18 -9.90
CA ARG A 309 -4.31 -36.91 -10.27
C ARG A 309 -4.72 -35.75 -9.37
N ILE A 310 -3.80 -34.82 -9.21
CA ILE A 310 -4.07 -33.51 -8.63
C ILE A 310 -3.80 -32.46 -9.70
N LEU A 311 -4.83 -31.69 -10.04
CA LEU A 311 -4.73 -30.61 -11.01
C LEU A 311 -4.69 -29.27 -10.27
N ILE A 312 -3.61 -28.52 -10.47
CA ILE A 312 -3.40 -27.19 -9.89
C ILE A 312 -3.43 -26.17 -11.02
N THR A 313 -4.41 -25.31 -11.02
CA THR A 313 -4.59 -24.27 -12.03
C THR A 313 -4.82 -22.93 -11.36
N GLY A 314 -4.34 -21.86 -11.98
CA GLY A 314 -4.56 -20.53 -11.46
C GLY A 314 -3.67 -19.47 -12.11
N GLU A 315 -3.84 -18.26 -11.63
CA GLU A 315 -3.05 -17.13 -12.05
C GLU A 315 -2.53 -16.41 -10.80
N ALA A 316 -1.28 -16.01 -10.84
CA ALA A 316 -0.70 -15.15 -9.84
C ALA A 316 -0.15 -13.89 -10.52
N GLN A 317 -0.45 -12.75 -9.95
CA GLN A 317 0.01 -11.45 -10.42
C GLN A 317 0.65 -10.67 -9.27
N GLY A 318 1.61 -9.84 -9.59
CA GLY A 318 2.28 -9.02 -8.60
C GLY A 318 2.93 -7.83 -9.26
N PHE A 319 3.39 -6.89 -8.45
CA PHE A 319 4.12 -5.73 -8.91
C PHE A 319 5.45 -5.64 -8.16
N GLY A 320 6.54 -5.58 -8.88
CA GLY A 320 7.86 -5.54 -8.27
C GLY A 320 8.97 -5.07 -9.20
N TRP A 321 10.20 -5.17 -8.74
CA TRP A 321 11.37 -4.84 -9.55
C TRP A 321 11.51 -5.76 -10.76
N PRO A 322 12.20 -5.36 -11.85
CA PRO A 322 12.29 -6.13 -13.11
C PRO A 322 12.83 -7.55 -12.95
N TRP A 323 13.62 -7.79 -11.92
CA TRP A 323 14.17 -9.13 -11.59
C TRP A 323 13.28 -9.94 -10.64
N SER A 324 12.19 -9.37 -10.15
CA SER A 324 11.25 -10.08 -9.30
C SER A 324 10.42 -11.04 -10.16
N ARG A 325 10.20 -12.25 -9.65
CA ARG A 325 9.43 -13.30 -10.35
C ARG A 325 8.55 -14.04 -9.37
N ILE A 326 7.47 -14.60 -9.87
CA ILE A 326 6.63 -15.53 -9.13
C ILE A 326 7.19 -16.93 -9.41
N ARG A 327 7.60 -17.63 -8.36
CA ARG A 327 8.01 -19.03 -8.44
C ARG A 327 6.90 -19.90 -7.90
N HIS A 328 6.48 -20.86 -8.70
CA HIS A 328 5.58 -21.92 -8.29
C HIS A 328 6.21 -23.27 -8.60
N SER A 329 5.97 -24.24 -7.75
CA SER A 329 6.43 -25.62 -7.96
C SER A 329 5.49 -26.59 -7.28
N ALA A 330 5.31 -27.74 -7.89
CA ALA A 330 4.59 -28.89 -7.34
C ALA A 330 5.52 -30.10 -7.40
N LEU A 331 5.89 -30.66 -6.25
CA LEU A 331 6.86 -31.73 -6.16
C LEU A 331 6.36 -32.81 -5.21
N TRP A 332 6.44 -34.07 -5.64
CA TRP A 332 6.19 -35.21 -4.78
C TRP A 332 7.37 -35.47 -3.86
N THR A 333 7.09 -35.60 -2.56
CA THR A 333 8.05 -36.10 -1.58
C THR A 333 7.48 -37.32 -0.86
N ARG A 334 8.31 -38.29 -0.62
CA ARG A 334 7.93 -39.48 0.15
C ARG A 334 8.23 -39.24 1.62
N THR A 335 7.21 -39.34 2.45
CA THR A 335 7.35 -39.40 3.91
C THR A 335 7.30 -40.89 4.34
N ASN A 336 7.54 -41.17 5.63
CA ASN A 336 7.48 -42.54 6.15
C ASN A 336 6.09 -43.19 5.98
N GLU A 337 5.03 -42.40 5.88
CA GLU A 337 3.64 -42.86 5.87
C GLU A 337 2.93 -42.70 4.52
N ALA A 338 3.31 -41.71 3.70
CA ALA A 338 2.60 -41.41 2.45
C ALA A 338 3.43 -40.58 1.46
N TRP A 339 2.94 -40.54 0.22
CA TRP A 339 3.38 -39.53 -0.76
C TRP A 339 2.68 -38.21 -0.51
N VAL A 340 3.47 -37.16 -0.38
CA VAL A 340 2.99 -35.81 -0.14
C VAL A 340 3.33 -34.91 -1.33
N LEU A 341 2.33 -34.33 -1.97
CA LEU A 341 2.51 -33.27 -2.98
C LEU A 341 2.75 -31.94 -2.28
N ASN A 342 3.96 -31.42 -2.37
CA ASN A 342 4.26 -30.08 -1.87
C ASN A 342 4.05 -29.08 -2.99
N PHE A 343 3.03 -28.25 -2.84
CA PHE A 343 2.77 -27.11 -3.72
C PHE A 343 3.25 -25.84 -3.05
N THR A 344 4.12 -25.10 -3.74
CA THR A 344 4.63 -23.81 -3.28
C THR A 344 4.36 -22.74 -4.33
N CYS A 345 3.91 -21.57 -3.89
CA CYS A 345 3.84 -20.37 -4.72
C CYS A 345 4.33 -19.17 -3.89
N LYS A 346 5.46 -18.63 -4.28
CA LYS A 346 6.14 -17.56 -3.51
C LYS A 346 6.72 -16.49 -4.44
N PRO A 347 6.72 -15.22 -4.02
CA PRO A 347 7.46 -14.19 -4.73
C PRO A 347 8.96 -14.43 -4.53
N LYS A 348 9.73 -14.26 -5.59
CA LYS A 348 11.19 -14.20 -5.54
C LYS A 348 11.64 -12.80 -5.93
N GLY A 349 12.36 -12.13 -5.04
CA GLY A 349 12.80 -10.76 -5.20
C GLY A 349 11.97 -9.79 -4.35
N HIS A 350 12.11 -8.50 -4.62
CA HIS A 350 11.43 -7.45 -3.86
C HIS A 350 10.07 -7.12 -4.48
N PHE A 351 9.11 -8.03 -4.33
CA PHE A 351 7.71 -7.72 -4.65
C PHE A 351 7.11 -6.87 -3.56
N SER A 352 6.48 -5.78 -3.95
CA SER A 352 5.64 -5.00 -3.05
C SER A 352 4.31 -5.70 -2.80
N GLU A 353 3.76 -6.38 -3.81
CA GLU A 353 2.49 -7.13 -3.74
C GLU A 353 2.55 -8.38 -4.60
N LEU A 354 2.02 -9.47 -4.06
CA LEU A 354 1.66 -10.67 -4.80
C LEU A 354 0.19 -10.94 -4.52
N ASP A 355 -0.59 -11.12 -5.57
CA ASP A 355 -1.99 -11.48 -5.52
C ASP A 355 -2.24 -12.60 -6.52
N GLY A 356 -3.07 -13.59 -6.16
CA GLY A 356 -3.32 -14.71 -7.06
C GLY A 356 -4.46 -15.58 -6.57
N GLU A 357 -5.03 -16.30 -7.52
CA GLU A 357 -6.06 -17.28 -7.25
C GLU A 357 -5.62 -18.64 -7.82
N VAL A 358 -5.56 -19.64 -6.95
CA VAL A 358 -5.12 -21.00 -7.31
C VAL A 358 -6.23 -21.97 -6.95
N THR A 359 -6.73 -22.69 -7.94
CA THR A 359 -7.69 -23.79 -7.75
C THR A 359 -6.94 -25.12 -7.77
N ILE A 360 -7.10 -25.89 -6.72
CA ILE A 360 -6.54 -27.25 -6.62
C ILE A 360 -7.70 -28.24 -6.66
N GLN A 361 -7.77 -29.00 -7.75
CA GLN A 361 -8.70 -30.09 -7.90
C GLN A 361 -8.01 -31.40 -7.54
N MET A 362 -8.66 -32.22 -6.70
CA MET A 362 -8.08 -33.44 -6.16
C MET A 362 -9.12 -34.53 -6.02
N PRO A 363 -8.74 -35.82 -5.99
CA PRO A 363 -9.65 -36.91 -5.72
C PRO A 363 -10.37 -36.76 -4.38
N PRO A 364 -11.63 -37.23 -4.25
CA PRO A 364 -12.29 -37.29 -2.96
C PRO A 364 -11.47 -38.12 -1.95
N GLY A 365 -11.40 -37.63 -0.70
CA GLY A 365 -10.62 -38.29 0.36
C GLY A 365 -9.12 -37.93 0.40
N THR A 366 -8.63 -37.06 -0.48
CA THR A 366 -7.25 -36.54 -0.39
C THR A 366 -7.06 -35.80 0.93
N ARG A 367 -6.06 -36.21 1.73
CA ARG A 367 -5.71 -35.53 2.99
C ARG A 367 -4.97 -34.24 2.68
N VAL A 368 -5.49 -33.14 3.15
CA VAL A 368 -4.85 -31.82 2.99
C VAL A 368 -4.15 -31.44 4.28
N GLU A 369 -2.82 -31.35 4.22
CA GLU A 369 -1.98 -30.79 5.26
C GLU A 369 -1.68 -29.35 4.88
N GLN A 370 -2.40 -28.40 5.45
CA GLN A 370 -1.93 -27.02 5.41
C GLN A 370 -0.69 -26.94 6.30
N THR A 371 0.44 -26.58 5.73
CA THR A 371 1.61 -26.27 6.54
C THR A 371 1.23 -25.08 7.40
N ALA A 372 1.01 -25.34 8.69
CA ALA A 372 1.03 -24.25 9.66
C ALA A 372 2.34 -23.51 9.37
N GLN A 373 2.20 -22.27 8.91
CA GLN A 373 3.36 -21.46 8.53
C GLN A 373 4.25 -21.42 9.76
N THR A 374 5.33 -22.17 9.70
CA THR A 374 6.40 -22.13 10.70
C THR A 374 6.89 -20.68 10.76
N ASN A 375 6.94 -20.17 11.96
CA ASN A 375 7.30 -18.81 12.40
C ASN A 375 8.49 -18.20 11.66
#